data_29a273ac468324470de18f186872256c
#
_entry.id   29a273ac468324470de18f186872256c
#
_cell.length_a   1.000
_cell.length_b   1.000
_cell.length_c   1.000
_cell.angle_alpha   90.00
_cell.angle_beta   90.00
_cell.angle_gamma   90.00
#
_symmetry.space_group_name_H-M   'P 1'
#
loop_
_entity.id
_entity.type
_entity.pdbx_description
1 polymer ?
#
loop_
_entity_poly.entity_id
_entity_poly.type
_entity_poly.pdbx_seq_one_letter_code
_entity_poly.pdbx_strand_id
1 'polypeptide(L)'
;MTEATPSDNVYSRDRKRSLEVFTLITTVFIAGLCSIVYELLIATTVSYFEGDSVKYFSLTIGLYMASMGVGSFTSKYIEKNLLFKFTVIEIALGFLGGISIPVLYFGFSHTDYFQEFYYVITILVGYLIGLEIPLLTRILKDYNTLRVNIAHVLSLDYFGALLATIAFPFILLPFLGTFRSGLSFGLVNMSIAFMVIWVFPQAFGKAKKAIWILSIAATLMIAGTIFGAEKLLRLWDDSVFDGRVLLSQETKFQKIVLTKNKSDIRLFLDGNLQFSSSDEYRYHEALVHVPMLHIEKVRRVLLLGAGDGMAVRELLKYPEIEEITLVDLDPAVVKIAKTNRWVRDINNDVMNSSDKVTVLHQDAQRFLMENTQPYDLVIADLPDPNNNALVRLYSKAFYRLIRHNLQTEGIFVTQAASPFFTGKAFWSIRKTVAAGGFVHTKPYHVLVPSFGDWGFVLAANKPLNIKRENDLPETRFINAKIAQNMFVFGKDLTPPTVDVNTLDRPILLTYYLDGWQKWSRQ
;
A
#
# COMPACT_ATOMS: atom_id res chain seq x y z
N MET A 1 58.72 -33.20 -14.69
CA MET A 1 57.65 -32.82 -15.59
C MET A 1 56.83 -34.07 -15.84
N THR A 2 55.72 -34.23 -15.10
CA THR A 2 54.79 -35.35 -15.28
C THR A 2 53.82 -34.96 -16.40
N GLU A 3 53.95 -35.66 -17.55
CA GLU A 3 52.97 -35.52 -18.65
C GLU A 3 51.57 -35.94 -18.16
N ALA A 4 50.60 -35.03 -18.26
CA ALA A 4 49.20 -35.33 -17.94
C ALA A 4 48.69 -36.41 -18.90
N THR A 5 48.12 -37.49 -18.35
CA THR A 5 47.60 -38.61 -19.12
C THR A 5 46.38 -38.17 -19.96
N PRO A 6 46.11 -38.78 -21.14
CA PRO A 6 44.94 -38.44 -21.99
C PRO A 6 43.60 -38.51 -21.24
N SER A 7 43.49 -39.33 -20.20
CA SER A 7 42.33 -39.44 -19.33
C SER A 7 42.06 -38.16 -18.49
N ASP A 8 43.11 -37.50 -18.00
CA ASP A 8 42.98 -36.29 -17.19
C ASP A 8 42.43 -35.09 -18.00
N ASN A 9 42.77 -35.05 -19.29
CA ASN A 9 42.27 -34.03 -20.21
C ASN A 9 40.78 -34.21 -20.56
N VAL A 10 40.29 -35.44 -20.64
CA VAL A 10 38.88 -35.73 -20.91
C VAL A 10 38.03 -35.40 -19.67
N TYR A 11 38.43 -35.84 -18.48
CA TYR A 11 37.72 -35.51 -17.22
C TYR A 11 37.69 -34.01 -16.94
N SER A 12 38.74 -33.27 -17.24
CA SER A 12 38.79 -31.83 -17.05
C SER A 12 37.84 -31.06 -18.00
N ARG A 13 37.72 -31.55 -19.25
CA ARG A 13 36.80 -31.00 -20.27
C ARG A 13 35.35 -31.24 -19.91
N ASP A 14 34.98 -32.42 -19.48
CA ASP A 14 33.63 -32.78 -19.10
C ASP A 14 33.19 -32.01 -17.85
N ARG A 15 34.06 -31.86 -16.87
CA ARG A 15 33.82 -31.07 -15.66
C ARG A 15 33.60 -29.58 -15.99
N LYS A 16 34.38 -29.01 -16.89
CA LYS A 16 34.23 -27.62 -17.34
C LYS A 16 32.91 -27.41 -18.05
N ARG A 17 32.55 -28.31 -18.99
CA ARG A 17 31.26 -28.24 -19.70
C ARG A 17 30.07 -28.37 -18.77
N SER A 18 30.15 -29.23 -17.77
CA SER A 18 29.12 -29.36 -16.73
C SER A 18 28.94 -28.06 -15.92
N LEU A 19 30.04 -27.40 -15.54
CA LEU A 19 30.02 -26.12 -14.83
C LEU A 19 29.40 -25.01 -15.70
N GLU A 20 29.74 -24.96 -16.98
CA GLU A 20 29.21 -23.99 -17.94
C GLU A 20 27.67 -24.14 -18.06
N VAL A 21 27.18 -25.38 -18.23
CA VAL A 21 25.74 -25.68 -18.31
C VAL A 21 25.04 -25.35 -17.00
N PHE A 22 25.61 -25.76 -15.87
CA PHE A 22 25.05 -25.46 -14.55
C PHE A 22 24.93 -23.95 -14.32
N THR A 23 25.95 -23.18 -14.68
CA THR A 23 25.93 -21.72 -14.56
C THR A 23 24.82 -21.12 -15.41
N LEU A 24 24.67 -21.52 -16.68
CA LEU A 24 23.62 -21.00 -17.56
C LEU A 24 22.21 -21.36 -17.05
N ILE A 25 22.01 -22.56 -16.54
CA ILE A 25 20.76 -23.02 -15.96
C ILE A 25 20.39 -22.21 -14.69
N THR A 26 21.38 -22.01 -13.81
CA THR A 26 21.21 -21.18 -12.60
C THR A 26 20.89 -19.72 -12.97
N THR A 27 21.53 -19.21 -14.02
CA THR A 27 21.27 -17.87 -14.54
C THR A 27 19.81 -17.72 -14.98
N VAL A 28 19.24 -18.69 -15.72
CA VAL A 28 17.83 -18.67 -16.13
C VAL A 28 16.90 -18.58 -14.92
N PHE A 29 17.15 -19.39 -13.91
CA PHE A 29 16.34 -19.41 -12.70
C PHE A 29 16.39 -18.08 -11.94
N ILE A 30 17.60 -17.50 -11.76
CA ILE A 30 17.76 -16.21 -11.07
C ILE A 30 17.13 -15.08 -11.89
N ALA A 31 17.30 -15.08 -13.22
CA ALA A 31 16.71 -14.08 -14.11
C ALA A 31 15.17 -14.07 -14.02
N GLY A 32 14.53 -15.25 -14.09
CA GLY A 32 13.08 -15.37 -13.92
C GLY A 32 12.59 -14.90 -12.55
N LEU A 33 13.36 -15.19 -11.50
CA LEU A 33 13.06 -14.71 -10.15
C LEU A 33 13.16 -13.17 -10.06
N CYS A 34 14.23 -12.57 -10.58
CA CYS A 34 14.43 -11.11 -10.58
C CYS A 34 13.38 -10.37 -11.42
N SER A 35 13.04 -10.92 -12.59
CA SER A 35 12.04 -10.36 -13.52
C SER A 35 10.71 -10.04 -12.83
N ILE A 36 10.13 -11.03 -12.17
CA ILE A 36 8.85 -10.88 -11.46
C ILE A 36 8.97 -9.96 -10.26
N VAL A 37 10.09 -10.01 -9.52
CA VAL A 37 10.27 -9.11 -8.38
C VAL A 37 10.32 -7.65 -8.82
N TYR A 38 11.01 -7.31 -9.90
CA TYR A 38 11.03 -5.94 -10.43
C TYR A 38 9.63 -5.48 -10.87
N GLU A 39 8.88 -6.33 -11.57
CA GLU A 39 7.51 -6.02 -11.98
C GLU A 39 6.62 -5.73 -10.78
N LEU A 40 6.62 -6.62 -9.78
CA LEU A 40 5.80 -6.48 -8.58
C LEU A 40 6.21 -5.26 -7.74
N LEU A 41 7.52 -4.98 -7.62
CA LEU A 41 8.02 -3.82 -6.89
C LEU A 41 7.58 -2.51 -7.54
N ILE A 42 7.72 -2.38 -8.86
CA ILE A 42 7.28 -1.19 -9.62
C ILE A 42 5.77 -1.02 -9.45
N ALA A 43 4.98 -2.08 -9.69
CA ALA A 43 3.53 -2.04 -9.56
C ALA A 43 3.08 -1.64 -8.16
N THR A 44 3.68 -2.23 -7.12
CA THR A 44 3.35 -1.93 -5.72
C THR A 44 3.71 -0.48 -5.36
N THR A 45 4.89 -0.02 -5.76
CA THR A 45 5.36 1.35 -5.45
C THR A 45 4.49 2.41 -6.11
N VAL A 46 4.17 2.23 -7.40
CA VAL A 46 3.33 3.19 -8.13
C VAL A 46 1.89 3.17 -7.62
N SER A 47 1.36 1.99 -7.32
CA SER A 47 0.05 1.83 -6.71
C SER A 47 -0.05 2.50 -5.34
N TYR A 48 1.02 2.48 -4.57
CA TYR A 48 1.11 3.16 -3.27
C TYR A 48 1.08 4.69 -3.43
N PHE A 49 1.81 5.24 -4.41
CA PHE A 49 1.89 6.69 -4.61
C PHE A 49 0.62 7.28 -5.27
N GLU A 50 0.01 6.55 -6.19
CA GLU A 50 -1.15 7.04 -6.97
C GLU A 50 -2.50 6.59 -6.39
N GLY A 51 -2.52 5.69 -5.41
CA GLY A 51 -3.73 5.25 -4.68
C GLY A 51 -4.64 4.25 -5.41
N ASP A 52 -4.49 4.01 -6.73
CA ASP A 52 -5.32 3.07 -7.51
C ASP A 52 -4.55 1.79 -7.84
N SER A 53 -4.65 0.79 -6.95
CA SER A 53 -3.92 -0.45 -7.11
C SER A 53 -4.34 -1.26 -8.35
N VAL A 54 -5.62 -1.35 -8.68
CA VAL A 54 -6.07 -2.13 -9.84
C VAL A 54 -5.58 -1.52 -11.15
N LYS A 55 -5.71 -0.21 -11.28
CA LYS A 55 -5.26 0.53 -12.47
C LYS A 55 -3.76 0.38 -12.66
N TYR A 56 -2.96 0.68 -11.64
CA TYR A 56 -1.51 0.71 -11.78
C TYR A 56 -0.87 -0.67 -11.83
N PHE A 57 -1.40 -1.70 -11.14
CA PHE A 57 -0.99 -3.08 -11.39
C PHE A 57 -1.30 -3.52 -12.82
N SER A 58 -2.51 -3.27 -13.33
CA SER A 58 -2.90 -3.64 -14.70
C SER A 58 -2.04 -2.93 -15.76
N LEU A 59 -1.79 -1.62 -15.59
CA LEU A 59 -0.95 -0.85 -16.50
C LEU A 59 0.51 -1.31 -16.45
N THR A 60 1.06 -1.56 -15.25
CA THR A 60 2.43 -2.05 -15.09
C THR A 60 2.61 -3.40 -15.78
N ILE A 61 1.73 -4.37 -15.50
CA ILE A 61 1.77 -5.69 -16.14
C ILE A 61 1.69 -5.55 -17.66
N GLY A 62 0.71 -4.79 -18.18
CA GLY A 62 0.51 -4.61 -19.61
C GLY A 62 1.71 -3.95 -20.30
N LEU A 63 2.24 -2.87 -19.73
CA LEU A 63 3.36 -2.13 -20.29
C LEU A 63 4.67 -2.95 -20.20
N TYR A 64 4.88 -3.64 -19.09
CA TYR A 64 6.03 -4.51 -18.87
C TYR A 64 6.05 -5.66 -19.88
N MET A 65 4.93 -6.39 -20.04
CA MET A 65 4.80 -7.47 -21.01
C MET A 65 4.96 -6.98 -22.47
N ALA A 66 4.39 -5.83 -22.81
CA ALA A 66 4.57 -5.24 -24.13
C ALA A 66 6.06 -4.92 -24.39
N SER A 67 6.75 -4.35 -23.42
CA SER A 67 8.18 -4.01 -23.47
C SER A 67 9.05 -5.27 -23.57
N MET A 68 8.72 -6.34 -22.82
CA MET A 68 9.35 -7.65 -22.93
C MET A 68 9.19 -8.23 -24.34
N GLY A 69 7.98 -8.10 -24.93
CA GLY A 69 7.71 -8.51 -26.30
C GLY A 69 8.60 -7.80 -27.33
N VAL A 70 8.78 -6.49 -27.18
CA VAL A 70 9.69 -5.68 -28.01
C VAL A 70 11.16 -6.11 -27.80
N GLY A 71 11.59 -6.31 -26.55
CA GLY A 71 12.91 -6.82 -26.22
C GLY A 71 13.19 -8.18 -26.86
N SER A 72 12.26 -9.12 -26.70
CA SER A 72 12.33 -10.44 -27.30
C SER A 72 12.42 -10.38 -28.85
N PHE A 73 11.59 -9.55 -29.48
CA PHE A 73 11.63 -9.36 -30.93
C PHE A 73 12.95 -8.75 -31.40
N THR A 74 13.50 -7.77 -30.69
CA THR A 74 14.74 -7.08 -31.06
C THR A 74 15.99 -7.92 -30.79
N SER A 75 15.91 -8.94 -29.94
CA SER A 75 17.00 -9.88 -29.65
C SER A 75 17.55 -10.56 -30.93
N LYS A 76 16.75 -10.70 -31.99
CA LYS A 76 17.16 -11.26 -33.29
C LYS A 76 18.29 -10.49 -33.95
N TYR A 77 18.44 -9.19 -33.69
CA TYR A 77 19.53 -8.35 -34.22
C TYR A 77 20.83 -8.49 -33.44
N ILE A 78 20.81 -9.23 -32.33
CA ILE A 78 22.01 -9.54 -31.54
C ILE A 78 22.59 -10.85 -32.03
N GLU A 79 23.48 -10.81 -33.04
CA GLU A 79 23.99 -12.04 -33.68
C GLU A 79 25.33 -12.55 -33.12
N LYS A 80 26.21 -11.65 -32.72
CA LYS A 80 27.60 -11.98 -32.33
C LYS A 80 27.85 -11.66 -30.86
N ASN A 81 28.82 -12.38 -30.26
CA ASN A 81 29.24 -12.18 -28.87
C ASN A 81 28.10 -12.26 -27.87
N LEU A 82 27.27 -13.30 -27.96
CA LEU A 82 26.04 -13.42 -27.20
C LEU A 82 26.28 -13.35 -25.70
N LEU A 83 27.25 -14.11 -25.17
CA LEU A 83 27.61 -14.09 -23.74
C LEU A 83 28.07 -12.70 -23.26
N PHE A 84 28.87 -12.00 -24.05
CA PHE A 84 29.28 -10.64 -23.71
C PHE A 84 28.10 -9.69 -23.63
N LYS A 85 27.24 -9.68 -24.66
CA LYS A 85 26.08 -8.80 -24.71
C LYS A 85 25.06 -9.14 -23.62
N PHE A 86 24.83 -10.43 -23.39
CA PHE A 86 24.01 -10.90 -22.29
C PHE A 86 24.51 -10.37 -20.94
N THR A 87 25.81 -10.51 -20.65
CA THR A 87 26.40 -10.00 -19.40
C THR A 87 26.24 -8.48 -19.25
N VAL A 88 26.39 -7.72 -20.35
CA VAL A 88 26.15 -6.26 -20.32
C VAL A 88 24.68 -5.96 -20.01
N ILE A 89 23.73 -6.72 -20.57
CA ILE A 89 22.31 -6.60 -20.27
C ILE A 89 22.03 -6.91 -18.80
N GLU A 90 22.62 -7.96 -18.24
CA GLU A 90 22.48 -8.31 -16.81
C GLU A 90 23.02 -7.22 -15.88
N ILE A 91 24.17 -6.62 -16.22
CA ILE A 91 24.71 -5.49 -15.46
C ILE A 91 23.75 -4.28 -15.52
N ALA A 92 23.25 -3.97 -16.73
CA ALA A 92 22.31 -2.86 -16.92
C ALA A 92 21.00 -3.12 -16.17
N LEU A 93 20.48 -4.34 -16.24
CA LEU A 93 19.25 -4.74 -15.56
C LEU A 93 19.41 -4.76 -14.04
N GLY A 94 20.49 -5.36 -13.52
CA GLY A 94 20.78 -5.35 -12.10
C GLY A 94 20.90 -3.94 -11.53
N PHE A 95 21.52 -3.02 -12.30
CA PHE A 95 21.61 -1.62 -11.92
C PHE A 95 20.26 -0.90 -12.03
N LEU A 96 19.62 -0.88 -13.21
CA LEU A 96 18.35 -0.18 -13.45
C LEU A 96 17.21 -0.76 -12.63
N GLY A 97 17.10 -2.10 -12.55
CA GLY A 97 16.11 -2.77 -11.71
C GLY A 97 16.34 -2.49 -10.22
N GLY A 98 17.60 -2.53 -9.78
CA GLY A 98 17.97 -2.22 -8.40
C GLY A 98 17.65 -0.80 -7.98
N ILE A 99 17.91 0.20 -8.84
CA ILE A 99 17.63 1.61 -8.56
C ILE A 99 16.23 2.05 -8.96
N SER A 100 15.41 1.20 -9.58
CA SER A 100 14.08 1.54 -10.07
C SER A 100 13.20 2.17 -8.98
N ILE A 101 13.17 1.57 -7.81
CA ILE A 101 12.38 2.05 -6.68
C ILE A 101 12.93 3.37 -6.11
N PRO A 102 14.24 3.52 -5.81
CA PRO A 102 14.83 4.83 -5.51
C PRO A 102 14.47 5.94 -6.48
N VAL A 103 14.49 5.66 -7.79
CA VAL A 103 14.16 6.66 -8.82
C VAL A 103 12.66 7.01 -8.81
N LEU A 104 11.78 6.04 -8.58
CA LEU A 104 10.35 6.31 -8.40
C LEU A 104 10.06 7.17 -7.16
N TYR A 105 10.72 6.88 -6.03
CA TYR A 105 10.62 7.72 -4.82
C TYR A 105 11.10 9.14 -5.08
N PHE A 106 12.23 9.30 -5.77
CA PHE A 106 12.73 10.61 -6.15
C PHE A 106 11.76 11.36 -7.09
N GLY A 107 11.25 10.69 -8.13
CA GLY A 107 10.29 11.25 -9.07
C GLY A 107 9.04 11.76 -8.36
N PHE A 108 8.49 10.99 -7.44
CA PHE A 108 7.30 11.35 -6.67
C PHE A 108 7.53 12.53 -5.72
N SER A 109 8.67 12.58 -5.04
CA SER A 109 8.91 13.56 -3.98
C SER A 109 9.48 14.91 -4.47
N HIS A 110 10.10 14.96 -5.66
CA HIS A 110 10.84 16.14 -6.12
C HIS A 110 10.41 16.66 -7.49
N THR A 111 9.48 15.98 -8.19
CA THR A 111 9.10 16.40 -9.54
C THR A 111 7.59 16.25 -9.77
N ASP A 112 7.05 17.04 -10.70
CA ASP A 112 5.66 16.89 -11.18
C ASP A 112 5.55 15.84 -12.30
N TYR A 113 6.65 15.17 -12.65
CA TYR A 113 6.77 14.24 -13.77
C TYR A 113 6.87 12.77 -13.31
N PHE A 114 6.21 12.41 -12.21
CA PHE A 114 6.27 11.05 -11.65
C PHE A 114 5.82 9.97 -12.63
N GLN A 115 4.77 10.23 -13.41
CA GLN A 115 4.24 9.27 -14.37
C GLN A 115 5.24 8.97 -15.49
N GLU A 116 5.99 9.96 -15.95
CA GLU A 116 7.05 9.78 -16.95
C GLU A 116 8.18 8.90 -16.42
N PHE A 117 8.63 9.13 -15.18
CA PHE A 117 9.60 8.25 -14.51
C PHE A 117 9.10 6.81 -14.45
N TYR A 118 7.85 6.61 -14.05
CA TYR A 118 7.22 5.31 -14.00
C TYR A 118 7.20 4.62 -15.37
N TYR A 119 6.71 5.29 -16.41
CA TYR A 119 6.65 4.70 -17.76
C TYR A 119 8.04 4.36 -18.28
N VAL A 120 8.99 5.27 -18.16
CA VAL A 120 10.37 5.07 -18.66
C VAL A 120 11.04 3.89 -17.97
N ILE A 121 10.97 3.81 -16.65
CA ILE A 121 11.57 2.70 -15.89
C ILE A 121 10.92 1.37 -16.26
N THR A 122 9.58 1.31 -16.28
CA THR A 122 8.85 0.09 -16.61
C THR A 122 9.20 -0.42 -18.01
N ILE A 123 9.27 0.48 -18.99
CA ILE A 123 9.64 0.15 -20.38
C ILE A 123 11.09 -0.33 -20.45
N LEU A 124 12.03 0.37 -19.82
CA LEU A 124 13.45 0.01 -19.88
C LEU A 124 13.73 -1.34 -19.22
N VAL A 125 13.20 -1.56 -18.02
CA VAL A 125 13.39 -2.83 -17.30
C VAL A 125 12.72 -3.97 -18.05
N GLY A 126 11.46 -3.81 -18.46
CA GLY A 126 10.76 -4.83 -19.26
C GLY A 126 11.45 -5.15 -20.58
N TYR A 127 11.97 -4.14 -21.28
CA TYR A 127 12.73 -4.34 -22.52
C TYR A 127 14.00 -5.19 -22.31
N LEU A 128 14.79 -4.87 -21.28
CA LEU A 128 16.01 -5.62 -20.97
C LEU A 128 15.72 -7.08 -20.61
N ILE A 129 14.70 -7.33 -19.80
CA ILE A 129 14.25 -8.67 -19.45
C ILE A 129 13.78 -9.45 -20.69
N GLY A 130 13.06 -8.76 -21.59
CA GLY A 130 12.63 -9.38 -22.84
C GLY A 130 13.78 -9.90 -23.74
N LEU A 131 15.00 -9.38 -23.58
CA LEU A 131 16.20 -9.86 -24.27
C LEU A 131 16.76 -11.16 -23.67
N GLU A 132 16.56 -11.44 -22.38
CA GLU A 132 17.23 -12.51 -21.63
C GLU A 132 16.91 -13.92 -22.16
N ILE A 133 15.63 -14.30 -22.18
CA ILE A 133 15.19 -15.66 -22.58
C ILE A 133 15.66 -16.03 -23.98
N PRO A 134 15.47 -15.19 -25.03
CA PRO A 134 15.96 -15.51 -26.36
C PRO A 134 17.49 -15.63 -26.45
N LEU A 135 18.22 -14.79 -25.73
CA LEU A 135 19.67 -14.85 -25.71
C LEU A 135 20.17 -16.10 -25.01
N LEU A 136 19.64 -16.44 -23.82
CA LEU A 136 20.00 -17.65 -23.07
C LEU A 136 19.66 -18.92 -23.86
N THR A 137 18.50 -18.98 -24.51
CA THR A 137 18.13 -20.11 -25.37
C THR A 137 19.13 -20.32 -26.51
N ARG A 138 19.64 -19.22 -27.09
CA ARG A 138 20.64 -19.27 -28.18
C ARG A 138 22.05 -19.61 -27.66
N ILE A 139 22.43 -19.13 -26.48
CA ILE A 139 23.70 -19.48 -25.83
C ILE A 139 23.72 -20.97 -25.48
N LEU A 140 22.63 -21.50 -24.96
CA LEU A 140 22.51 -22.93 -24.61
C LEU A 140 22.50 -23.88 -25.83
N LYS A 141 22.31 -23.38 -27.06
CA LYS A 141 22.28 -24.18 -28.27
C LYS A 141 23.57 -25.00 -28.48
N ASP A 142 24.69 -24.49 -28.02
CA ASP A 142 26.01 -25.17 -28.15
C ASP A 142 26.16 -26.36 -27.19
N TYR A 143 25.26 -26.52 -26.23
CA TYR A 143 25.31 -27.57 -25.20
C TYR A 143 24.24 -28.65 -25.39
N ASN A 144 23.01 -28.28 -25.84
CA ASN A 144 21.88 -29.19 -25.97
C ASN A 144 21.05 -28.89 -27.24
N THR A 145 20.13 -29.80 -27.58
CA THR A 145 19.19 -29.57 -28.67
C THR A 145 18.23 -28.43 -28.35
N LEU A 146 17.76 -27.72 -29.39
CA LEU A 146 16.86 -26.57 -29.23
C LEU A 146 15.60 -26.93 -28.42
N ARG A 147 15.01 -28.11 -28.66
CA ARG A 147 13.83 -28.61 -27.95
C ARG A 147 14.06 -28.71 -26.44
N VAL A 148 15.21 -29.25 -26.03
CA VAL A 148 15.57 -29.41 -24.62
C VAL A 148 15.86 -28.06 -23.98
N ASN A 149 16.55 -27.16 -24.69
CA ASN A 149 16.86 -25.82 -24.19
C ASN A 149 15.62 -24.99 -23.93
N ILE A 150 14.68 -24.96 -24.87
CA ILE A 150 13.41 -24.25 -24.71
C ILE A 150 12.65 -24.78 -23.47
N ALA A 151 12.56 -26.11 -23.32
CA ALA A 151 11.88 -26.71 -22.18
C ALA A 151 12.55 -26.36 -20.85
N HIS A 152 13.88 -26.43 -20.75
CA HIS A 152 14.62 -26.10 -19.55
C HIS A 152 14.53 -24.59 -19.22
N VAL A 153 14.74 -23.72 -20.21
CA VAL A 153 14.70 -22.26 -19.99
C VAL A 153 13.32 -21.84 -19.52
N LEU A 154 12.25 -22.22 -20.21
CA LEU A 154 10.90 -21.82 -19.82
C LEU A 154 10.47 -22.41 -18.47
N SER A 155 10.80 -23.69 -18.20
CA SER A 155 10.40 -24.28 -16.92
C SER A 155 11.12 -23.66 -15.72
N LEU A 156 12.41 -23.35 -15.85
CA LEU A 156 13.17 -22.72 -14.76
C LEU A 156 12.83 -21.25 -14.56
N ASP A 157 12.58 -20.53 -15.65
CA ASP A 157 12.07 -19.16 -15.61
C ASP A 157 10.74 -19.10 -14.85
N TYR A 158 9.75 -19.93 -15.23
CA TYR A 158 8.46 -19.99 -14.54
C TYR A 158 8.58 -20.47 -13.09
N PHE A 159 9.52 -21.37 -12.78
CA PHE A 159 9.73 -21.79 -11.41
C PHE A 159 10.35 -20.67 -10.56
N GLY A 160 11.32 -19.93 -11.12
CA GLY A 160 11.86 -18.71 -10.50
C GLY A 160 10.76 -17.67 -10.26
N ALA A 161 9.93 -17.43 -11.26
CA ALA A 161 8.77 -16.53 -11.18
C ALA A 161 7.78 -16.95 -10.09
N LEU A 162 7.46 -18.23 -9.97
CA LEU A 162 6.60 -18.76 -8.92
C LEU A 162 7.16 -18.48 -7.51
N LEU A 163 8.46 -18.78 -7.31
CA LEU A 163 9.10 -18.53 -6.01
C LEU A 163 9.12 -17.04 -5.68
N ALA A 164 9.41 -16.19 -6.66
CA ALA A 164 9.36 -14.74 -6.51
C ALA A 164 7.98 -14.26 -6.07
N THR A 165 6.92 -14.73 -6.73
CA THR A 165 5.52 -14.36 -6.43
C THR A 165 5.12 -14.75 -5.01
N ILE A 166 5.59 -15.91 -4.52
CA ILE A 166 5.33 -16.34 -3.14
C ILE A 166 6.21 -15.55 -2.15
N ALA A 167 7.50 -15.39 -2.44
CA ALA A 167 8.42 -14.69 -1.55
C ALA A 167 8.08 -13.21 -1.39
N PHE A 168 7.54 -12.58 -2.42
CA PHE A 168 7.26 -11.15 -2.44
C PHE A 168 6.34 -10.68 -1.30
N PRO A 169 5.09 -11.17 -1.16
CA PRO A 169 4.18 -10.72 -0.10
C PRO A 169 4.52 -11.27 1.28
N PHE A 170 5.17 -12.45 1.39
CA PHE A 170 5.41 -13.10 2.66
C PHE A 170 6.79 -12.85 3.27
N ILE A 171 7.77 -12.50 2.46
CA ILE A 171 9.16 -12.32 2.90
C ILE A 171 9.67 -10.92 2.54
N LEU A 172 9.61 -10.53 1.25
CA LEU A 172 10.27 -9.31 0.80
C LEU A 172 9.59 -8.06 1.35
N LEU A 173 8.28 -7.91 1.16
CA LEU A 173 7.57 -6.74 1.66
C LEU A 173 7.61 -6.63 3.19
N PRO A 174 7.31 -7.69 3.99
CA PRO A 174 7.26 -7.56 5.44
C PRO A 174 8.62 -7.31 6.11
N PHE A 175 9.73 -7.82 5.55
CA PHE A 175 11.05 -7.74 6.18
C PHE A 175 11.99 -6.71 5.57
N LEU A 176 11.87 -6.43 4.28
CA LEU A 176 12.76 -5.50 3.57
C LEU A 176 12.05 -4.23 3.09
N GLY A 177 10.72 -4.28 2.91
CA GLY A 177 9.96 -3.22 2.25
C GLY A 177 10.30 -3.14 0.75
N THR A 178 9.64 -2.22 0.03
CA THR A 178 9.83 -2.08 -1.43
C THR A 178 11.24 -1.59 -1.78
N PHE A 179 11.73 -0.59 -1.05
CA PHE A 179 12.99 0.10 -1.34
C PHE A 179 14.22 -0.83 -1.23
N ARG A 180 14.37 -1.51 -0.08
CA ARG A 180 15.49 -2.43 0.14
C ARG A 180 15.37 -3.70 -0.72
N SER A 181 14.15 -4.16 -1.00
CA SER A 181 13.92 -5.31 -1.89
C SER A 181 14.45 -5.04 -3.30
N GLY A 182 14.15 -3.87 -3.90
CA GLY A 182 14.66 -3.50 -5.22
C GLY A 182 16.18 -3.54 -5.29
N LEU A 183 16.84 -2.88 -4.34
CA LEU A 183 18.31 -2.85 -4.25
C LEU A 183 18.91 -4.25 -4.04
N SER A 184 18.30 -5.08 -3.16
CA SER A 184 18.76 -6.44 -2.90
C SER A 184 18.68 -7.33 -4.14
N PHE A 185 17.58 -7.21 -4.90
CA PHE A 185 17.44 -7.95 -6.16
C PHE A 185 18.33 -7.41 -7.27
N GLY A 186 18.68 -6.13 -7.24
CA GLY A 186 19.77 -5.60 -8.06
C GLY A 186 21.09 -6.32 -7.80
N LEU A 187 21.47 -6.59 -6.54
CA LEU A 187 22.65 -7.37 -6.18
C LEU A 187 22.53 -8.84 -6.58
N VAL A 188 21.36 -9.46 -6.42
CA VAL A 188 21.10 -10.83 -6.87
C VAL A 188 21.30 -10.92 -8.38
N ASN A 189 20.77 -10.00 -9.16
CA ASN A 189 20.98 -9.96 -10.62
C ASN A 189 22.44 -9.71 -10.99
N MET A 190 23.17 -8.83 -10.28
CA MET A 190 24.61 -8.66 -10.48
C MET A 190 25.40 -9.95 -10.27
N SER A 191 24.95 -10.87 -9.41
CA SER A 191 25.60 -12.17 -9.22
C SER A 191 25.64 -13.00 -10.50
N ILE A 192 24.63 -12.87 -11.38
CA ILE A 192 24.60 -13.49 -12.71
C ILE A 192 25.81 -13.00 -13.53
N ALA A 193 25.99 -11.68 -13.62
CA ALA A 193 27.13 -11.12 -14.36
C ALA A 193 28.46 -11.64 -13.84
N PHE A 194 28.67 -11.68 -12.51
CA PHE A 194 29.89 -12.22 -11.92
C PHE A 194 30.08 -13.71 -12.20
N MET A 195 29.02 -14.52 -12.09
CA MET A 195 29.10 -15.95 -12.44
C MET A 195 29.50 -16.17 -13.89
N VAL A 196 28.87 -15.45 -14.83
CA VAL A 196 29.18 -15.57 -16.27
C VAL A 196 30.59 -15.09 -16.57
N ILE A 197 31.07 -13.96 -16.02
CA ILE A 197 32.44 -13.46 -16.24
C ILE A 197 33.49 -14.45 -15.69
N TRP A 198 33.17 -15.10 -14.57
CA TRP A 198 34.10 -16.06 -13.93
C TRP A 198 34.21 -17.37 -14.71
N VAL A 199 33.06 -17.93 -15.15
CA VAL A 199 32.99 -19.23 -15.82
C VAL A 199 33.40 -19.14 -17.30
N PHE A 200 33.11 -18.01 -17.96
CA PHE A 200 33.35 -17.79 -19.39
C PHE A 200 34.35 -16.65 -19.69
N PRO A 201 35.55 -16.65 -19.08
CA PRO A 201 36.48 -15.53 -19.20
C PRO A 201 36.93 -15.25 -20.65
N GLN A 202 36.88 -16.26 -21.53
CA GLN A 202 37.28 -16.14 -22.93
C GLN A 202 36.28 -15.33 -23.76
N ALA A 203 34.99 -15.26 -23.36
CA ALA A 203 33.95 -14.49 -24.05
C ALA A 203 34.21 -12.99 -24.04
N PHE A 204 35.03 -12.51 -23.10
CA PHE A 204 35.24 -11.07 -22.85
C PHE A 204 36.50 -10.49 -23.44
N GLY A 205 37.48 -11.32 -23.81
CA GLY A 205 38.74 -10.90 -24.44
C GLY A 205 39.39 -9.69 -23.74
N LYS A 206 39.71 -8.64 -24.52
CA LYS A 206 40.28 -7.38 -23.99
C LYS A 206 39.33 -6.57 -23.11
N ALA A 207 38.02 -6.76 -23.24
CA ALA A 207 37.02 -6.05 -22.47
C ALA A 207 36.79 -6.60 -21.06
N LYS A 208 37.37 -7.78 -20.72
CA LYS A 208 37.18 -8.45 -19.43
C LYS A 208 37.41 -7.51 -18.23
N LYS A 209 38.52 -6.75 -18.24
CA LYS A 209 38.85 -5.82 -17.14
C LYS A 209 37.82 -4.71 -17.01
N ALA A 210 37.36 -4.16 -18.13
CA ALA A 210 36.35 -3.09 -18.12
C ALA A 210 34.99 -3.57 -17.59
N ILE A 211 34.56 -4.77 -18.02
CA ILE A 211 33.30 -5.38 -17.53
C ILE A 211 33.36 -5.68 -16.03
N TRP A 212 34.50 -6.23 -15.54
CA TRP A 212 34.71 -6.41 -14.10
C TRP A 212 34.61 -5.11 -13.31
N ILE A 213 35.27 -4.04 -13.78
CA ILE A 213 35.22 -2.71 -13.13
C ILE A 213 33.81 -2.19 -13.12
N LEU A 214 33.09 -2.29 -14.23
CA LEU A 214 31.71 -1.85 -14.34
C LEU A 214 30.78 -2.61 -13.37
N SER A 215 30.89 -3.95 -13.33
CA SER A 215 30.10 -4.79 -12.43
C SER A 215 30.38 -4.46 -10.95
N ILE A 216 31.65 -4.29 -10.58
CA ILE A 216 32.05 -3.93 -9.21
C ILE A 216 31.53 -2.53 -8.87
N ALA A 217 31.70 -1.55 -9.76
CA ALA A 217 31.24 -0.18 -9.53
C ALA A 217 29.70 -0.13 -9.33
N ALA A 218 28.94 -0.82 -10.18
CA ALA A 218 27.49 -0.91 -10.06
C ALA A 218 27.07 -1.59 -8.74
N THR A 219 27.73 -2.69 -8.39
CA THR A 219 27.49 -3.42 -7.13
C THR A 219 27.78 -2.54 -5.90
N LEU A 220 28.92 -1.81 -5.90
CA LEU A 220 29.27 -0.92 -4.80
C LEU A 220 28.29 0.25 -4.68
N MET A 221 27.77 0.78 -5.79
CA MET A 221 26.77 1.83 -5.79
C MET A 221 25.45 1.33 -5.18
N ILE A 222 24.96 0.17 -5.61
CA ILE A 222 23.74 -0.44 -5.06
C ILE A 222 23.91 -0.75 -3.56
N ALA A 223 25.04 -1.39 -3.19
CA ALA A 223 25.35 -1.71 -1.80
C ALA A 223 25.44 -0.43 -0.93
N GLY A 224 26.11 0.60 -1.42
CA GLY A 224 26.20 1.90 -0.73
C GLY A 224 24.81 2.54 -0.53
N THR A 225 23.93 2.40 -1.50
CA THR A 225 22.53 2.88 -1.39
C THR A 225 21.74 2.07 -0.36
N ILE A 226 21.97 0.75 -0.22
CA ILE A 226 21.35 -0.08 0.84
C ILE A 226 21.77 0.42 2.22
N PHE A 227 23.06 0.68 2.44
CA PHE A 227 23.55 1.20 3.73
C PHE A 227 23.01 2.61 4.03
N GLY A 228 22.80 3.43 2.99
CA GLY A 228 22.19 4.77 3.11
C GLY A 228 20.66 4.78 3.10
N ALA A 229 19.99 3.64 2.93
CA ALA A 229 18.55 3.57 2.66
C ALA A 229 17.69 4.29 3.71
N GLU A 230 17.98 4.12 5.00
CA GLU A 230 17.21 4.80 6.06
C GLU A 230 17.34 6.33 5.99
N LYS A 231 18.54 6.83 5.68
CA LYS A 231 18.77 8.27 5.55
C LYS A 231 18.04 8.84 4.32
N LEU A 232 18.09 8.11 3.20
CA LEU A 232 17.39 8.49 1.97
C LEU A 232 15.87 8.47 2.16
N LEU A 233 15.32 7.40 2.76
CA LEU A 233 13.89 7.29 3.05
C LEU A 233 13.42 8.43 3.97
N ARG A 234 14.18 8.76 5.02
CA ARG A 234 13.85 9.91 5.89
C ARG A 234 13.87 11.24 5.13
N LEU A 235 14.85 11.47 4.27
CA LEU A 235 14.91 12.70 3.46
C LEU A 235 13.70 12.81 2.52
N TRP A 236 13.24 11.69 1.96
CA TRP A 236 12.04 11.70 1.13
C TRP A 236 10.76 11.84 1.95
N ASP A 237 10.64 11.12 3.06
CA ASP A 237 9.50 11.30 3.96
C ASP A 237 9.41 12.76 4.44
N ASP A 238 10.54 13.39 4.84
CA ASP A 238 10.57 14.80 5.22
C ASP A 238 10.22 15.77 4.07
N SER A 239 10.40 15.37 2.81
CA SER A 239 10.01 16.18 1.64
C SER A 239 8.55 16.03 1.23
N VAL A 240 7.94 14.88 1.52
CA VAL A 240 6.54 14.57 1.19
C VAL A 240 5.59 15.04 2.28
N PHE A 241 6.00 14.90 3.55
CA PHE A 241 5.17 15.25 4.68
C PHE A 241 5.55 16.65 5.23
N ASP A 242 4.52 17.48 5.45
CA ASP A 242 4.71 18.80 6.07
C ASP A 242 5.13 18.65 7.55
N GLY A 243 6.38 19.01 7.84
CA GLY A 243 6.97 18.95 9.16
C GLY A 243 7.99 17.82 9.37
N ARG A 244 8.60 17.78 10.55
CA ARG A 244 9.62 16.78 10.90
C ARG A 244 8.97 15.42 11.18
N VAL A 245 9.41 14.38 10.51
CA VAL A 245 8.99 13.00 10.76
C VAL A 245 9.50 12.55 12.14
N LEU A 246 8.58 12.20 13.03
CA LEU A 246 8.87 11.66 14.37
C LEU A 246 8.94 10.13 14.36
N LEU A 247 8.09 9.50 13.55
CA LEU A 247 7.98 8.06 13.38
C LEU A 247 7.59 7.77 11.93
N SER A 248 8.26 6.81 11.31
CA SER A 248 7.86 6.20 10.04
C SER A 248 8.02 4.69 10.20
N GLN A 249 6.91 3.97 10.11
CA GLN A 249 6.86 2.52 10.32
C GLN A 249 5.99 1.88 9.24
N GLU A 250 6.53 0.88 8.56
CA GLU A 250 5.78 0.03 7.65
C GLU A 250 5.27 -1.20 8.39
N THR A 251 4.01 -1.54 8.21
CA THR A 251 3.37 -2.74 8.76
C THR A 251 2.94 -3.64 7.59
N LYS A 252 2.40 -4.80 7.89
CA LYS A 252 1.80 -5.66 6.86
C LYS A 252 0.48 -5.10 6.29
N PHE A 253 -0.05 -4.03 6.86
CA PHE A 253 -1.33 -3.44 6.47
C PHE A 253 -1.18 -2.08 5.81
N GLN A 254 -0.23 -1.24 6.29
CA GLN A 254 -0.10 0.15 5.89
C GLN A 254 1.22 0.78 6.35
N LYS A 255 1.59 1.90 5.76
CA LYS A 255 2.67 2.76 6.25
C LYS A 255 2.10 3.79 7.23
N ILE A 256 2.65 3.83 8.44
CA ILE A 256 2.25 4.78 9.49
C ILE A 256 3.33 5.84 9.60
N VAL A 257 2.96 7.12 9.46
CA VAL A 257 3.89 8.25 9.61
C VAL A 257 3.32 9.24 10.61
N LEU A 258 4.12 9.59 11.60
CA LEU A 258 3.80 10.63 12.58
C LEU A 258 4.74 11.80 12.36
N THR A 259 4.20 12.99 12.15
CA THR A 259 4.98 14.21 11.94
C THR A 259 4.71 15.27 13.00
N LYS A 260 5.63 16.22 13.10
CA LYS A 260 5.49 17.40 13.94
C LYS A 260 5.86 18.65 13.16
N ASN A 261 4.91 19.56 13.02
CA ASN A 261 5.13 20.91 12.51
C ASN A 261 4.81 21.93 13.60
N LYS A 262 5.85 22.59 14.13
CA LYS A 262 5.74 23.47 15.33
C LYS A 262 5.13 22.71 16.53
N SER A 263 3.90 23.02 16.92
CA SER A 263 3.13 22.34 17.97
C SER A 263 2.17 21.29 17.43
N ASP A 264 1.92 21.26 16.13
CA ASP A 264 0.96 20.36 15.49
C ASP A 264 1.56 18.98 15.26
N ILE A 265 0.88 17.96 15.75
CA ILE A 265 1.19 16.54 15.54
C ILE A 265 0.18 15.99 14.53
N ARG A 266 0.68 15.35 13.48
CA ARG A 266 -0.15 14.76 12.44
C ARG A 266 0.13 13.29 12.28
N LEU A 267 -0.91 12.48 12.16
CA LEU A 267 -0.81 11.06 11.84
C LEU A 267 -1.27 10.83 10.40
N PHE A 268 -0.47 10.08 9.67
CA PHE A 268 -0.79 9.66 8.30
C PHE A 268 -0.77 8.14 8.22
N LEU A 269 -1.75 7.58 7.50
CA LEU A 269 -1.82 6.18 7.11
C LEU A 269 -1.81 6.11 5.57
N ASP A 270 -0.83 5.42 5.00
CA ASP A 270 -0.60 5.36 3.55
C ASP A 270 -0.62 6.74 2.87
N GLY A 271 0.01 7.72 3.51
CA GLY A 271 0.09 9.10 3.02
C GLY A 271 -1.17 9.95 3.26
N ASN A 272 -2.27 9.36 3.73
CA ASN A 272 -3.52 10.08 4.02
C ASN A 272 -3.56 10.55 5.47
N LEU A 273 -3.84 11.84 5.66
CA LEU A 273 -3.97 12.44 6.99
C LEU A 273 -5.14 11.80 7.75
N GLN A 274 -4.87 11.31 8.97
CA GLN A 274 -5.89 10.75 9.86
C GLN A 274 -6.31 11.76 10.93
N PHE A 275 -5.36 12.49 11.49
CA PHE A 275 -5.66 13.62 12.36
C PHE A 275 -4.53 14.67 12.37
N SER A 276 -4.89 15.89 12.70
CA SER A 276 -4.01 16.97 13.14
C SER A 276 -4.40 17.37 14.56
N SER A 277 -3.43 17.42 15.48
CA SER A 277 -3.68 17.78 16.89
C SER A 277 -4.25 19.18 17.07
N SER A 278 -4.16 20.03 16.04
CA SER A 278 -4.69 21.39 16.08
C SER A 278 -6.22 21.43 16.02
N ASP A 279 -6.87 20.47 15.34
CA ASP A 279 -8.30 20.54 15.03
C ASP A 279 -9.04 19.19 15.04
N GLU A 280 -8.36 18.08 15.42
CA GLU A 280 -8.95 16.74 15.50
C GLU A 280 -10.23 16.68 16.36
N TYR A 281 -10.29 17.54 17.38
CA TYR A 281 -11.46 17.61 18.26
C TYR A 281 -12.75 17.94 17.52
N ARG A 282 -12.70 18.72 16.44
CA ARG A 282 -13.87 19.01 15.62
C ARG A 282 -14.44 17.77 14.96
N TYR A 283 -13.55 16.91 14.47
CA TYR A 283 -13.91 15.64 13.85
C TYR A 283 -14.46 14.67 14.90
N HIS A 284 -13.72 14.43 15.97
CA HIS A 284 -14.09 13.42 16.97
C HIS A 284 -15.30 13.83 17.81
N GLU A 285 -15.44 15.11 18.11
CA GLU A 285 -16.67 15.62 18.75
C GLU A 285 -17.89 15.45 17.83
N ALA A 286 -17.77 15.72 16.53
CA ALA A 286 -18.85 15.51 15.58
C ALA A 286 -19.18 14.01 15.41
N LEU A 287 -18.16 13.14 15.34
CA LEU A 287 -18.33 11.70 15.20
C LEU A 287 -19.04 11.07 16.41
N VAL A 288 -18.71 11.52 17.63
CA VAL A 288 -19.21 10.91 18.87
C VAL A 288 -20.44 11.62 19.42
N HIS A 289 -20.43 12.95 19.56
CA HIS A 289 -21.49 13.64 20.29
C HIS A 289 -22.76 13.82 19.45
N VAL A 290 -22.68 13.93 18.12
CA VAL A 290 -23.88 14.02 17.29
C VAL A 290 -24.76 12.77 17.40
N PRO A 291 -24.27 11.53 17.25
CA PRO A 291 -25.09 10.34 17.50
C PRO A 291 -25.57 10.24 18.97
N MET A 292 -24.75 10.65 19.94
CA MET A 292 -25.12 10.62 21.36
C MET A 292 -26.32 11.52 21.69
N LEU A 293 -26.53 12.61 20.94
CA LEU A 293 -27.74 13.45 21.09
C LEU A 293 -29.04 12.72 20.70
N HIS A 294 -28.97 11.66 19.89
CA HIS A 294 -30.10 10.93 19.34
C HIS A 294 -30.41 9.62 20.07
N ILE A 295 -29.55 9.19 21.01
CA ILE A 295 -29.73 7.95 21.78
C ILE A 295 -30.10 8.27 23.22
N GLU A 296 -31.08 7.55 23.78
CA GLU A 296 -31.53 7.77 25.14
C GLU A 296 -30.71 7.02 26.18
N LYS A 297 -30.39 5.76 25.88
CA LYS A 297 -29.60 4.89 26.76
C LYS A 297 -28.51 4.24 25.95
N VAL A 298 -27.26 4.36 26.39
CA VAL A 298 -26.10 3.75 25.78
C VAL A 298 -25.24 3.11 26.86
N ARG A 299 -24.99 1.81 26.72
CA ARG A 299 -24.11 1.07 27.62
C ARG A 299 -22.97 0.40 26.84
N ARG A 300 -23.27 -0.14 25.67
CA ARG A 300 -22.35 -0.92 24.86
C ARG A 300 -22.10 -0.20 23.53
N VAL A 301 -20.86 0.14 23.31
CA VAL A 301 -20.41 0.84 22.10
C VAL A 301 -19.43 -0.03 21.31
N LEU A 302 -19.61 -0.09 20.00
CA LEU A 302 -18.67 -0.68 19.06
C LEU A 302 -17.99 0.42 18.27
N LEU A 303 -16.65 0.43 18.30
CA LEU A 303 -15.79 1.23 17.41
C LEU A 303 -15.16 0.32 16.36
N LEU A 304 -15.37 0.62 15.09
CA LEU A 304 -14.71 -0.02 13.96
C LEU A 304 -13.66 0.95 13.41
N GLY A 305 -12.38 0.64 13.58
CA GLY A 305 -11.27 1.59 13.44
C GLY A 305 -11.06 2.40 14.72
N ALA A 306 -10.66 3.67 14.59
CA ALA A 306 -10.40 4.58 15.71
C ALA A 306 -9.29 4.12 16.66
N GLY A 307 -8.29 3.38 16.15
CA GLY A 307 -7.18 2.83 16.93
C GLY A 307 -6.27 3.88 17.57
N ASP A 308 -6.38 5.15 17.20
CA ASP A 308 -5.67 6.29 17.79
C ASP A 308 -6.20 6.68 19.19
N GLY A 309 -7.43 6.25 19.54
CA GLY A 309 -8.06 6.47 20.84
C GLY A 309 -8.77 7.80 21.02
N MET A 310 -8.86 8.67 19.99
CA MET A 310 -9.52 9.98 20.12
C MET A 310 -11.05 9.82 20.29
N ALA A 311 -11.67 8.93 19.50
CA ALA A 311 -13.10 8.62 19.67
C ALA A 311 -13.39 7.97 21.03
N VAL A 312 -12.46 7.14 21.54
CA VAL A 312 -12.55 6.57 22.91
C VAL A 312 -12.52 7.68 23.96
N ARG A 313 -11.63 8.67 23.81
CA ARG A 313 -11.56 9.83 24.71
C ARG A 313 -12.92 10.55 24.81
N GLU A 314 -13.58 10.77 23.69
CA GLU A 314 -14.88 11.45 23.67
C GLU A 314 -16.00 10.57 24.26
N LEU A 315 -16.01 9.27 24.00
CA LEU A 315 -16.99 8.32 24.54
C LEU A 315 -16.89 8.19 26.07
N LEU A 316 -15.69 8.20 26.64
CA LEU A 316 -15.49 8.09 28.08
C LEU A 316 -15.95 9.30 28.87
N LYS A 317 -16.31 10.40 28.21
CA LYS A 317 -17.00 11.53 28.85
C LYS A 317 -18.43 11.20 29.28
N TYR A 318 -18.99 10.07 28.83
CA TYR A 318 -20.31 9.58 29.18
C TYR A 318 -20.21 8.45 30.21
N PRO A 319 -20.51 8.71 31.50
CA PRO A 319 -20.31 7.74 32.57
C PRO A 319 -21.17 6.49 32.45
N GLU A 320 -22.32 6.59 31.77
CA GLU A 320 -23.25 5.49 31.55
C GLU A 320 -22.75 4.42 30.55
N ILE A 321 -21.70 4.71 29.77
CA ILE A 321 -21.06 3.71 28.91
C ILE A 321 -20.33 2.71 29.81
N GLU A 322 -20.70 1.46 29.71
CA GLU A 322 -20.16 0.35 30.49
C GLU A 322 -19.04 -0.40 29.74
N GLU A 323 -19.18 -0.52 28.41
CA GLU A 323 -18.27 -1.29 27.56
C GLU A 323 -18.05 -0.58 26.21
N ILE A 324 -16.78 -0.47 25.81
CA ILE A 324 -16.36 -0.03 24.48
C ILE A 324 -15.54 -1.15 23.85
N THR A 325 -16.06 -1.79 22.81
CA THR A 325 -15.32 -2.74 21.99
C THR A 325 -14.71 -1.99 20.81
N LEU A 326 -13.38 -1.92 20.77
CA LEU A 326 -12.63 -1.30 19.67
C LEU A 326 -12.05 -2.40 18.78
N VAL A 327 -12.42 -2.41 17.50
CA VAL A 327 -11.93 -3.38 16.51
C VAL A 327 -11.07 -2.64 15.49
N ASP A 328 -9.76 -2.84 15.55
CA ASP A 328 -8.79 -2.25 14.63
C ASP A 328 -7.93 -3.34 13.99
N LEU A 329 -7.71 -3.22 12.69
CA LEU A 329 -6.98 -4.22 11.92
C LEU A 329 -5.49 -4.23 12.25
N ASP A 330 -4.89 -3.04 12.49
CA ASP A 330 -3.46 -2.89 12.65
C ASP A 330 -3.04 -2.67 14.11
N PRO A 331 -2.46 -3.69 14.77
CA PRO A 331 -1.96 -3.56 16.14
C PRO A 331 -0.96 -2.41 16.34
N ALA A 332 -0.29 -1.98 15.27
CA ALA A 332 0.72 -0.92 15.35
C ALA A 332 0.10 0.45 15.62
N VAL A 333 -1.08 0.75 15.07
CA VAL A 333 -1.81 2.00 15.35
C VAL A 333 -2.16 2.08 16.83
N VAL A 334 -2.77 1.02 17.36
CA VAL A 334 -3.14 0.94 18.79
C VAL A 334 -1.89 0.99 19.69
N LYS A 335 -0.80 0.33 19.30
CA LYS A 335 0.47 0.41 20.02
C LYS A 335 0.99 1.85 20.07
N ILE A 336 0.94 2.58 18.96
CA ILE A 336 1.34 4.00 18.92
C ILE A 336 0.44 4.82 19.85
N ALA A 337 -0.88 4.62 19.82
CA ALA A 337 -1.82 5.28 20.73
C ALA A 337 -1.54 5.03 22.20
N LYS A 338 -1.03 3.83 22.54
CA LYS A 338 -0.69 3.42 23.91
C LYS A 338 0.72 3.81 24.36
N THR A 339 1.69 3.97 23.44
CA THR A 339 3.10 4.10 23.82
C THR A 339 3.77 5.40 23.37
N ASN A 340 3.29 5.99 22.26
CA ASN A 340 3.87 7.24 21.77
C ASN A 340 3.39 8.44 22.60
N ARG A 341 4.31 9.16 23.22
CA ARG A 341 3.99 10.27 24.12
C ARG A 341 3.08 11.32 23.48
N TRP A 342 3.31 11.67 22.22
CA TRP A 342 2.55 12.71 21.54
C TRP A 342 1.10 12.30 21.30
N VAL A 343 0.87 11.05 20.93
CA VAL A 343 -0.48 10.53 20.70
C VAL A 343 -1.20 10.30 22.04
N ARG A 344 -0.49 9.81 23.05
CA ARG A 344 -1.02 9.67 24.43
C ARG A 344 -1.46 11.02 25.02
N ASP A 345 -0.67 12.08 24.81
CA ASP A 345 -1.03 13.42 25.27
C ASP A 345 -2.33 13.90 24.62
N ILE A 346 -2.54 13.61 23.32
CA ILE A 346 -3.74 14.02 22.60
C ILE A 346 -4.97 13.17 23.00
N ASN A 347 -4.82 11.87 23.16
CA ASN A 347 -5.92 10.99 23.55
C ASN A 347 -6.15 10.90 25.07
N ASN A 348 -5.45 11.72 25.87
CA ASN A 348 -5.53 11.74 27.34
C ASN A 348 -5.21 10.38 27.99
N ASP A 349 -4.35 9.59 27.36
CA ASP A 349 -3.91 8.25 27.80
C ASP A 349 -5.06 7.26 28.08
N VAL A 350 -6.24 7.49 27.49
CA VAL A 350 -7.46 6.69 27.75
C VAL A 350 -7.31 5.23 27.33
N MET A 351 -6.42 4.97 26.38
CA MET A 351 -6.15 3.62 25.90
C MET A 351 -5.41 2.73 26.93
N ASN A 352 -4.83 3.33 27.97
CA ASN A 352 -4.15 2.64 29.07
C ASN A 352 -4.88 2.78 30.41
N SER A 353 -5.69 3.83 30.59
CA SER A 353 -6.28 4.19 31.90
C SER A 353 -7.71 3.69 32.10
N SER A 354 -8.38 3.20 31.06
CA SER A 354 -9.79 2.78 31.17
C SER A 354 -9.97 1.27 31.07
N ASP A 355 -10.63 0.70 32.07
CA ASP A 355 -11.00 -0.74 32.08
C ASP A 355 -12.24 -1.03 31.21
N LYS A 356 -12.94 0.01 30.73
CA LYS A 356 -14.13 -0.14 29.88
C LYS A 356 -13.80 -0.48 28.42
N VAL A 357 -12.51 -0.38 28.01
CA VAL A 357 -12.08 -0.49 26.62
C VAL A 357 -11.46 -1.87 26.35
N THR A 358 -12.12 -2.64 25.51
CA THR A 358 -11.57 -3.90 24.99
C THR A 358 -11.13 -3.71 23.54
N VAL A 359 -9.84 -3.96 23.26
CA VAL A 359 -9.26 -3.84 21.92
C VAL A 359 -9.10 -5.20 21.28
N LEU A 360 -9.65 -5.35 20.08
CA LEU A 360 -9.56 -6.57 19.26
C LEU A 360 -8.84 -6.24 17.94
N HIS A 361 -7.80 -7.03 17.62
CA HIS A 361 -7.05 -6.89 16.37
C HIS A 361 -7.61 -7.87 15.34
N GLN A 362 -8.61 -7.41 14.60
CA GLN A 362 -9.35 -8.23 13.64
C GLN A 362 -9.91 -7.36 12.51
N ASP A 363 -10.18 -7.99 11.37
CA ASP A 363 -10.93 -7.37 10.28
C ASP A 363 -12.37 -7.04 10.73
N ALA A 364 -12.80 -5.80 10.52
CA ALA A 364 -14.10 -5.30 10.97
C ALA A 364 -15.28 -6.10 10.38
N GLN A 365 -15.20 -6.50 9.10
CA GLN A 365 -16.25 -7.30 8.48
C GLN A 365 -16.32 -8.69 9.08
N ARG A 366 -15.18 -9.32 9.31
CA ARG A 366 -15.10 -10.62 9.95
C ARG A 366 -15.64 -10.57 11.38
N PHE A 367 -15.24 -9.57 12.16
CA PHE A 367 -15.78 -9.37 13.50
C PHE A 367 -17.30 -9.28 13.50
N LEU A 368 -17.89 -8.45 12.62
CA LEU A 368 -19.35 -8.29 12.51
C LEU A 368 -20.08 -9.58 12.10
N MET A 369 -19.43 -10.48 11.37
CA MET A 369 -19.98 -11.78 10.98
C MET A 369 -19.98 -12.80 12.13
N GLU A 370 -18.99 -12.72 13.03
CA GLU A 370 -18.78 -13.64 14.14
C GLU A 370 -19.46 -13.16 15.44
N ASN A 371 -19.72 -11.86 15.57
CA ASN A 371 -20.33 -11.27 16.76
C ASN A 371 -21.82 -11.60 16.89
N THR A 372 -22.23 -11.95 18.11
CA THR A 372 -23.62 -12.34 18.41
C THR A 372 -24.36 -11.36 19.34
N GLN A 373 -23.64 -10.39 19.89
CA GLN A 373 -24.21 -9.46 20.86
C GLN A 373 -24.37 -8.06 20.25
N PRO A 374 -25.59 -7.52 20.16
CA PRO A 374 -25.81 -6.21 19.56
C PRO A 374 -25.33 -5.06 20.47
N TYR A 375 -25.01 -3.93 19.85
CA TYR A 375 -24.54 -2.70 20.47
C TYR A 375 -25.61 -1.62 20.45
N ASP A 376 -25.55 -0.69 21.41
CA ASP A 376 -26.44 0.48 21.44
C ASP A 376 -25.95 1.55 20.46
N LEU A 377 -24.65 1.69 20.31
CA LEU A 377 -24.02 2.62 19.37
C LEU A 377 -22.91 1.89 18.61
N VAL A 378 -22.93 2.02 17.29
CA VAL A 378 -21.85 1.57 16.41
C VAL A 378 -21.27 2.80 15.69
N ILE A 379 -19.96 3.00 15.82
CA ILE A 379 -19.21 4.06 15.15
C ILE A 379 -18.22 3.41 14.19
N ALA A 380 -18.31 3.74 12.91
CA ALA A 380 -17.32 3.32 11.91
C ALA A 380 -16.42 4.52 11.56
N ASP A 381 -15.23 4.49 12.12
CA ASP A 381 -14.14 5.45 11.87
C ASP A 381 -13.04 4.75 11.08
N LEU A 382 -13.36 4.50 9.82
CA LEU A 382 -12.53 3.75 8.90
C LEU A 382 -11.79 4.69 7.96
N PRO A 383 -10.59 4.32 7.47
CA PRO A 383 -9.91 5.11 6.44
C PRO A 383 -10.79 5.32 5.20
N ASP A 384 -10.54 6.40 4.48
CA ASP A 384 -11.28 6.75 3.27
C ASP A 384 -11.27 5.63 2.22
N PRO A 385 -12.33 5.50 1.40
CA PRO A 385 -12.48 4.46 0.39
C PRO A 385 -11.61 4.70 -0.84
N ASN A 386 -10.30 4.87 -0.65
CA ASN A 386 -9.32 5.21 -1.67
C ASN A 386 -8.71 4.00 -2.39
N ASN A 387 -9.05 2.78 -1.97
CA ASN A 387 -8.61 1.53 -2.60
C ASN A 387 -9.67 0.43 -2.46
N ASN A 388 -9.51 -0.66 -3.22
CA ASN A 388 -10.48 -1.76 -3.23
C ASN A 388 -10.62 -2.49 -1.88
N ALA A 389 -9.57 -2.55 -1.08
CA ALA A 389 -9.62 -3.20 0.24
C ALA A 389 -10.48 -2.38 1.22
N LEU A 390 -10.47 -1.06 1.12
CA LEU A 390 -11.25 -0.17 1.97
C LEU A 390 -12.68 0.02 1.46
N VAL A 391 -12.90 0.12 0.14
CA VAL A 391 -14.23 0.32 -0.46
C VAL A 391 -15.24 -0.77 -0.06
N ARG A 392 -14.80 -2.02 0.21
CA ARG A 392 -15.67 -3.09 0.70
C ARG A 392 -16.29 -2.79 2.06
N LEU A 393 -15.60 -2.01 2.92
CA LEU A 393 -16.08 -1.57 4.23
C LEU A 393 -17.14 -0.46 4.15
N TYR A 394 -17.41 0.03 2.95
CA TYR A 394 -18.48 0.99 2.61
C TYR A 394 -19.54 0.36 1.71
N SER A 395 -19.61 -0.99 1.65
CA SER A 395 -20.54 -1.70 0.79
C SER A 395 -21.91 -1.92 1.47
N LYS A 396 -22.93 -2.12 0.63
CA LYS A 396 -24.26 -2.52 1.08
C LYS A 396 -24.22 -3.76 2.01
N ALA A 397 -23.35 -4.73 1.70
CA ALA A 397 -23.20 -5.94 2.51
C ALA A 397 -22.63 -5.62 3.90
N PHE A 398 -21.63 -4.74 3.98
CA PHE A 398 -21.03 -4.31 5.24
C PHE A 398 -22.04 -3.56 6.13
N TYR A 399 -22.79 -2.61 5.58
CA TYR A 399 -23.81 -1.89 6.33
C TYR A 399 -24.97 -2.79 6.78
N ARG A 400 -25.28 -3.84 6.03
CA ARG A 400 -26.22 -4.87 6.49
C ARG A 400 -25.71 -5.62 7.73
N LEU A 401 -24.43 -5.97 7.77
CA LEU A 401 -23.80 -6.59 8.94
C LEU A 401 -23.82 -5.65 10.15
N ILE A 402 -23.51 -4.37 9.96
CA ILE A 402 -23.62 -3.38 11.05
C ILE A 402 -25.04 -3.33 11.60
N ARG A 403 -26.04 -3.28 10.71
CA ARG A 403 -27.44 -3.26 11.14
C ARG A 403 -27.85 -4.49 11.98
N HIS A 404 -27.30 -5.67 11.66
CA HIS A 404 -27.53 -6.90 12.45
C HIS A 404 -26.87 -6.86 13.82
N ASN A 405 -25.79 -6.12 13.97
CA ASN A 405 -25.06 -5.93 15.21
C ASN A 405 -25.55 -4.73 16.04
N LEU A 406 -26.67 -4.10 15.64
CA LEU A 406 -27.22 -2.94 16.30
C LEU A 406 -28.52 -3.31 17.04
N GLN A 407 -28.68 -2.80 18.27
CA GLN A 407 -29.94 -2.90 19.03
C GLN A 407 -31.09 -2.24 18.26
N THR A 408 -32.33 -2.58 18.60
CA THR A 408 -33.53 -2.03 17.94
C THR A 408 -33.60 -0.50 18.02
N GLU A 409 -33.22 0.08 19.15
CA GLU A 409 -33.14 1.54 19.39
C GLU A 409 -31.73 2.09 19.15
N GLY A 410 -30.80 1.26 18.68
CA GLY A 410 -29.41 1.60 18.49
C GLY A 410 -29.18 2.55 17.32
N ILE A 411 -28.06 3.24 17.38
CA ILE A 411 -27.63 4.23 16.39
C ILE A 411 -26.31 3.81 15.76
N PHE A 412 -26.22 4.02 14.47
CA PHE A 412 -25.01 3.87 13.68
C PHE A 412 -24.56 5.22 13.13
N VAL A 413 -23.25 5.45 13.17
CA VAL A 413 -22.62 6.57 12.48
C VAL A 413 -21.37 6.11 11.76
N THR A 414 -21.12 6.66 10.57
CA THR A 414 -19.87 6.47 9.82
C THR A 414 -19.34 7.79 9.31
N GLN A 415 -18.02 7.93 9.29
CA GLN A 415 -17.37 8.93 8.46
C GLN A 415 -17.75 8.67 6.98
N ALA A 416 -17.78 9.69 6.14
CA ALA A 416 -18.30 9.59 4.78
C ALA A 416 -17.55 10.46 3.76
N ALA A 417 -16.27 10.72 4.01
CA ALA A 417 -15.42 11.58 3.20
C ALA A 417 -15.97 13.02 3.08
N SER A 418 -15.53 13.81 2.12
CA SER A 418 -15.93 15.22 2.01
C SER A 418 -17.14 15.42 1.10
N PRO A 419 -18.21 16.07 1.55
CA PRO A 419 -19.31 16.46 0.68
C PRO A 419 -18.90 17.51 -0.37
N PHE A 420 -17.86 18.30 -0.10
CA PHE A 420 -17.34 19.31 -1.01
C PHE A 420 -16.34 18.73 -2.04
N PHE A 421 -15.28 18.09 -1.58
CA PHE A 421 -14.22 17.57 -2.45
C PHE A 421 -14.66 16.32 -3.21
N THR A 422 -15.38 15.42 -2.56
CA THR A 422 -15.79 14.10 -3.07
C THR A 422 -17.30 13.88 -3.00
N GLY A 423 -18.10 14.89 -3.37
CA GLY A 423 -19.55 14.91 -3.17
C GLY A 423 -20.28 13.67 -3.68
N LYS A 424 -19.90 13.10 -4.86
CA LYS A 424 -20.49 11.85 -5.33
C LYS A 424 -20.22 10.67 -4.38
N ALA A 425 -19.02 10.61 -3.81
CA ALA A 425 -18.67 9.55 -2.85
C ALA A 425 -19.50 9.72 -1.56
N PHE A 426 -19.56 10.91 -0.99
CA PHE A 426 -20.36 11.22 0.18
C PHE A 426 -21.84 10.79 0.03
N TRP A 427 -22.48 11.21 -1.05
CA TRP A 427 -23.89 10.87 -1.30
C TRP A 427 -24.10 9.40 -1.66
N SER A 428 -23.11 8.74 -2.28
CA SER A 428 -23.12 7.28 -2.52
C SER A 428 -23.03 6.51 -1.20
N ILE A 429 -22.20 6.94 -0.25
CA ILE A 429 -22.12 6.32 1.08
C ILE A 429 -23.49 6.43 1.77
N ARG A 430 -24.09 7.62 1.83
CA ARG A 430 -25.43 7.79 2.40
C ARG A 430 -26.47 6.87 1.76
N LYS A 431 -26.49 6.79 0.41
CA LYS A 431 -27.40 5.92 -0.35
C LYS A 431 -27.15 4.45 -0.06
N THR A 432 -25.89 4.07 0.11
CA THR A 432 -25.49 2.68 0.39
C THR A 432 -25.86 2.27 1.82
N VAL A 433 -25.71 3.16 2.81
CA VAL A 433 -26.19 2.94 4.18
C VAL A 433 -27.70 2.66 4.18
N ALA A 434 -28.49 3.47 3.49
CA ALA A 434 -29.93 3.24 3.36
C ALA A 434 -30.22 1.89 2.68
N ALA A 435 -29.50 1.54 1.61
CA ALA A 435 -29.63 0.26 0.91
C ALA A 435 -29.19 -0.94 1.78
N GLY A 436 -28.36 -0.73 2.81
CA GLY A 436 -28.02 -1.70 3.84
C GLY A 436 -29.19 -2.10 4.75
N GLY A 437 -30.32 -1.37 4.65
CA GLY A 437 -31.57 -1.67 5.34
C GLY A 437 -31.90 -0.73 6.49
N PHE A 438 -31.13 0.35 6.68
CA PHE A 438 -31.50 1.40 7.66
C PHE A 438 -32.68 2.22 7.16
N VAL A 439 -33.69 2.39 8.02
CA VAL A 439 -34.93 3.11 7.67
C VAL A 439 -34.72 4.63 7.66
N HIS A 440 -33.94 5.11 8.63
CA HIS A 440 -33.66 6.53 8.80
C HIS A 440 -32.17 6.79 8.60
N THR A 441 -31.82 7.66 7.67
CA THR A 441 -30.44 8.09 7.40
C THR A 441 -30.38 9.60 7.29
N LYS A 442 -29.57 10.24 8.12
CA LYS A 442 -29.33 11.69 8.10
C LYS A 442 -27.86 11.97 7.82
N PRO A 443 -27.49 12.55 6.69
CA PRO A 443 -26.14 13.04 6.46
C PRO A 443 -25.91 14.33 7.25
N TYR A 444 -24.68 14.55 7.70
CA TYR A 444 -24.25 15.80 8.31
C TYR A 444 -22.76 16.05 8.02
N HIS A 445 -22.30 17.28 8.25
CA HIS A 445 -20.93 17.66 7.94
C HIS A 445 -20.40 18.71 8.92
N VAL A 446 -19.07 18.82 8.96
CA VAL A 446 -18.35 19.79 9.79
C VAL A 446 -17.08 20.24 9.10
N LEU A 447 -16.75 21.53 9.21
CA LEU A 447 -15.46 22.04 8.77
C LEU A 447 -14.37 21.66 9.77
N VAL A 448 -13.45 20.80 9.33
CA VAL A 448 -12.18 20.46 9.99
C VAL A 448 -11.06 21.10 9.19
N PRO A 449 -10.39 22.17 9.67
CA PRO A 449 -9.44 22.95 8.86
C PRO A 449 -8.36 22.12 8.15
N SER A 450 -7.87 21.05 8.78
CA SER A 450 -6.86 20.16 8.18
C SER A 450 -7.40 19.22 7.12
N PHE A 451 -8.70 18.90 7.12
CA PHE A 451 -9.38 17.99 6.17
C PHE A 451 -10.27 18.73 5.18
N GLY A 452 -10.68 19.94 5.51
CA GLY A 452 -11.74 20.68 4.83
C GLY A 452 -13.14 20.34 5.39
N ASP A 453 -14.17 20.43 4.55
CA ASP A 453 -15.55 20.09 4.92
C ASP A 453 -15.69 18.56 4.94
N TRP A 454 -15.90 17.98 6.12
CA TRP A 454 -15.95 16.54 6.33
C TRP A 454 -17.33 16.02 6.65
N GLY A 455 -17.72 14.92 6.04
CA GLY A 455 -19.05 14.38 6.07
C GLY A 455 -19.20 13.14 6.92
N PHE A 456 -20.40 12.95 7.45
CA PHE A 456 -20.82 11.80 8.23
C PHE A 456 -22.22 11.36 7.82
N VAL A 457 -22.54 10.09 8.08
CA VAL A 457 -23.89 9.57 7.91
C VAL A 457 -24.37 8.92 9.21
N LEU A 458 -25.40 9.51 9.80
CA LEU A 458 -26.12 8.96 10.94
C LEU A 458 -27.26 8.06 10.46
N ALA A 459 -27.43 6.87 11.06
CA ALA A 459 -28.46 5.93 10.65
C ALA A 459 -29.07 5.17 11.83
N ALA A 460 -30.36 4.84 11.71
CA ALA A 460 -31.10 4.08 12.71
C ALA A 460 -32.28 3.32 12.10
N ASN A 461 -32.84 2.37 12.85
CA ASN A 461 -34.10 1.70 12.50
C ASN A 461 -35.35 2.46 13.01
N LYS A 462 -35.16 3.36 13.96
CA LYS A 462 -36.20 4.25 14.52
C LYS A 462 -35.95 5.71 14.14
N PRO A 463 -36.94 6.60 14.24
CA PRO A 463 -36.77 8.02 13.90
C PRO A 463 -35.63 8.68 14.70
N LEU A 464 -34.78 9.42 13.99
CA LEU A 464 -33.65 10.14 14.55
C LEU A 464 -34.11 11.50 15.12
N ASN A 465 -34.63 11.48 16.31
CA ASN A 465 -35.01 12.68 17.06
C ASN A 465 -33.94 13.00 18.11
N ILE A 466 -33.70 14.28 18.37
CA ILE A 466 -32.82 14.70 19.47
C ILE A 466 -33.51 14.33 20.80
N LYS A 467 -32.80 13.60 21.65
CA LYS A 467 -33.28 13.10 22.96
C LYS A 467 -32.55 13.72 24.13
N ARG A 468 -31.35 14.27 23.90
CA ARG A 468 -30.40 14.73 24.94
C ARG A 468 -29.87 16.14 24.62
N GLU A 469 -30.72 17.10 24.33
CA GLU A 469 -30.30 18.45 23.90
C GLU A 469 -29.40 19.17 24.93
N ASN A 470 -29.59 18.91 26.21
CA ASN A 470 -28.87 19.57 27.33
C ASN A 470 -27.82 18.66 28.00
N ASP A 471 -27.57 17.43 27.48
CA ASP A 471 -26.70 16.42 28.12
C ASP A 471 -25.35 16.26 27.40
N LEU A 472 -24.87 17.29 26.74
CA LEU A 472 -23.52 17.25 26.16
C LEU A 472 -22.49 17.42 27.28
N PRO A 473 -21.43 16.58 27.31
CA PRO A 473 -20.31 16.78 28.21
C PRO A 473 -19.52 18.03 27.85
N GLU A 474 -18.48 18.35 28.60
CA GLU A 474 -17.57 19.43 28.25
C GLU A 474 -16.91 19.16 26.89
N THR A 475 -17.10 20.09 25.95
CA THR A 475 -16.61 20.03 24.56
C THR A 475 -15.87 21.30 24.21
N ARG A 476 -14.94 21.22 23.25
CA ARG A 476 -14.17 22.38 22.77
C ARG A 476 -14.89 23.12 21.64
N PHE A 477 -15.73 22.43 20.86
CA PHE A 477 -16.31 22.95 19.64
C PHE A 477 -17.84 22.78 19.60
N ILE A 478 -18.34 21.57 19.84
CA ILE A 478 -19.74 21.24 19.61
C ILE A 478 -20.63 21.73 20.76
N ASN A 479 -21.79 22.27 20.42
CA ASN A 479 -22.92 22.47 21.32
C ASN A 479 -24.19 22.06 20.58
N ALA A 480 -25.34 22.03 21.27
CA ALA A 480 -26.59 21.58 20.67
C ALA A 480 -26.95 22.35 19.39
N LYS A 481 -26.75 23.68 19.35
CA LYS A 481 -27.04 24.51 18.19
C LYS A 481 -26.08 24.21 17.01
N ILE A 482 -24.80 24.04 17.29
CA ILE A 482 -23.82 23.66 16.26
C ILE A 482 -24.16 22.27 15.72
N ALA A 483 -24.47 21.29 16.59
CA ALA A 483 -24.87 19.96 16.18
C ALA A 483 -26.13 19.96 15.26
N GLN A 484 -27.11 20.79 15.55
CA GLN A 484 -28.29 20.95 14.69
C GLN A 484 -27.94 21.56 13.33
N ASN A 485 -27.04 22.55 13.30
CA ASN A 485 -26.62 23.22 12.06
C ASN A 485 -25.78 22.31 11.15
N MET A 486 -25.11 21.27 11.67
CA MET A 486 -24.36 20.31 10.88
C MET A 486 -25.19 19.55 9.85
N PHE A 487 -26.49 19.49 10.00
CA PHE A 487 -27.42 18.86 9.05
C PHE A 487 -27.88 19.78 7.92
N VAL A 488 -27.39 21.03 7.87
CA VAL A 488 -27.76 22.03 6.87
C VAL A 488 -26.68 22.10 5.80
N PHE A 489 -27.04 21.76 4.57
CA PHE A 489 -26.16 21.79 3.41
C PHE A 489 -26.39 23.01 2.53
N GLY A 490 -25.30 23.56 1.99
CA GLY A 490 -25.35 24.59 0.97
C GLY A 490 -26.05 24.11 -0.32
N LYS A 491 -26.52 25.03 -1.15
CA LYS A 491 -27.17 24.68 -2.43
C LYS A 491 -26.24 23.98 -3.41
N ASP A 492 -24.95 24.21 -3.32
CA ASP A 492 -23.88 23.61 -4.10
C ASP A 492 -23.54 22.19 -3.66
N LEU A 493 -23.97 21.77 -2.46
CA LEU A 493 -23.78 20.44 -1.90
C LEU A 493 -25.03 19.55 -2.02
N THR A 494 -25.95 19.88 -2.92
CA THR A 494 -27.18 19.09 -3.14
C THR A 494 -26.86 17.68 -3.66
N PRO A 495 -27.68 16.65 -3.31
CA PRO A 495 -27.44 15.27 -3.70
C PRO A 495 -27.42 15.09 -5.22
N PRO A 496 -26.29 14.68 -5.84
CA PRO A 496 -26.26 14.27 -7.24
C PRO A 496 -26.87 12.88 -7.41
N THR A 497 -27.14 12.49 -8.65
CA THR A 497 -27.48 11.09 -8.95
C THR A 497 -26.24 10.22 -8.74
N VAL A 498 -26.35 9.25 -7.84
CA VAL A 498 -25.27 8.30 -7.50
C VAL A 498 -25.80 6.88 -7.39
N ASP A 499 -24.91 5.91 -7.52
CA ASP A 499 -25.21 4.50 -7.36
C ASP A 499 -24.89 3.99 -5.95
N VAL A 500 -25.46 2.82 -5.62
CA VAL A 500 -25.15 2.07 -4.40
C VAL A 500 -23.84 1.34 -4.58
N ASN A 501 -22.97 1.41 -3.59
CA ASN A 501 -21.72 0.65 -3.58
C ASN A 501 -21.97 -0.80 -3.15
N THR A 502 -21.62 -1.75 -4.03
CA THR A 502 -21.76 -3.19 -3.78
C THR A 502 -20.42 -3.90 -3.96
N LEU A 503 -20.30 -5.15 -3.48
CA LEU A 503 -19.04 -5.90 -3.57
C LEU A 503 -18.66 -6.25 -5.02
N ASP A 504 -19.66 -6.46 -5.89
CA ASP A 504 -19.50 -6.76 -7.30
C ASP A 504 -19.31 -5.50 -8.18
N ARG A 505 -19.79 -4.34 -7.69
CA ARG A 505 -19.66 -3.04 -8.35
C ARG A 505 -19.17 -1.99 -7.36
N PRO A 506 -17.88 -1.88 -7.12
CA PRO A 506 -17.28 -0.97 -6.14
C PRO A 506 -17.18 0.48 -6.69
N ILE A 507 -18.33 1.05 -7.07
CA ILE A 507 -18.43 2.37 -7.73
C ILE A 507 -17.92 3.51 -6.87
N LEU A 508 -17.92 3.34 -5.55
CA LEU A 508 -17.49 4.34 -4.59
C LEU A 508 -16.03 4.73 -4.79
N LEU A 509 -15.15 3.77 -5.15
CA LEU A 509 -13.76 4.06 -5.45
C LEU A 509 -13.63 5.08 -6.59
N THR A 510 -14.34 4.84 -7.69
CA THR A 510 -14.35 5.77 -8.82
C THR A 510 -14.84 7.16 -8.41
N TYR A 511 -15.95 7.24 -7.65
CA TYR A 511 -16.48 8.53 -7.20
C TYR A 511 -15.52 9.28 -6.27
N TYR A 512 -14.77 8.55 -5.43
CA TYR A 512 -13.79 9.12 -4.53
C TYR A 512 -12.57 9.65 -5.29
N LEU A 513 -11.95 8.83 -6.15
CA LEU A 513 -10.77 9.20 -6.92
C LEU A 513 -11.07 10.34 -7.92
N ASP A 514 -12.18 10.29 -8.64
CA ASP A 514 -12.62 11.35 -9.56
C ASP A 514 -12.86 12.68 -8.82
N GLY A 515 -13.34 12.60 -7.58
CA GLY A 515 -13.54 13.77 -6.73
C GLY A 515 -12.23 14.47 -6.44
N TRP A 516 -11.24 13.76 -5.87
CA TRP A 516 -9.93 14.33 -5.53
C TRP A 516 -9.13 14.77 -6.74
N GLN A 517 -9.20 14.04 -7.87
CA GLN A 517 -8.48 14.38 -9.08
C GLN A 517 -8.79 15.78 -9.64
N LYS A 518 -9.97 16.32 -9.37
CA LYS A 518 -10.35 17.68 -9.76
C LYS A 518 -9.57 18.75 -9.00
N TRP A 519 -9.14 18.45 -7.78
CA TRP A 519 -8.46 19.40 -6.89
C TRP A 519 -6.93 19.23 -6.90
N SER A 520 -6.41 18.05 -7.22
CA SER A 520 -4.97 17.79 -7.33
C SER A 520 -4.34 18.35 -8.62
N ARG A 521 -5.17 18.79 -9.60
CA ARG A 521 -4.70 19.38 -10.87
C ARG A 521 -4.62 20.92 -10.85
N GLN A 522 -4.83 21.54 -9.72
CA GLN A 522 -4.64 22.98 -9.51
C GLN A 522 -3.36 23.24 -8.72
#